data_e6e01da2e4d24165bd149952483194f5
#
_entry.id   e6e01da2e4d24165bd149952483194f5
#
_cell.length_a   1.000
_cell.length_b   1.000
_cell.length_c   1.000
_cell.angle_alpha   90.00
_cell.angle_beta   90.00
_cell.angle_gamma   90.00
#
_symmetry.space_group_name_H-M   'P 1'
#
loop_
_entity.id
_entity.type
_entity.pdbx_description
1 polymer ?
#
loop_
_entity_poly.entity_id
_entity_poly.type
_entity_poly.pdbx_seq_one_letter_code
_entity_poly.pdbx_strand_id
1 'polypeptide(L)'
;MALIWGGSYQSNTKKEMPIIISKDYRFLHLLRTNLKVLYSSRKRKPEDRIHVSDILSGSCLRKAFYARVVKDYDLTVEDIDNFVRGESSEYVLVGLADIGVTQKELLFEDDLIARPDLMTGSSSHKSEFQNTISTKKDNEAEIIVEFKDTKSFERLTPDNKRFKSYLRQLLYYLVISGYDTGILCIRYSNNRRLVWIKRDTKGDYFFSPKTNGQEGEESLTEIESWTVILEKGSNIRDILKEEIRTRVSLLKSALDSNSDAQLPKVAEEWKCIKCPFRQTCNPSSVISQDSEIDILDEKGLIVTIDSN
;
A
#
# COMPACT_ATOMS: atom_id res chain seq x y z
N MET A 1 -28.23 -16.09 -18.04
CA MET A 1 -28.62 -17.45 -17.62
C MET A 1 -29.39 -17.32 -16.30
N ALA A 2 -30.65 -17.61 -16.28
CA ALA A 2 -31.47 -17.51 -15.05
C ALA A 2 -31.53 -18.91 -14.42
N LEU A 3 -31.19 -19.00 -13.15
CA LEU A 3 -31.34 -20.22 -12.35
C LEU A 3 -32.69 -20.19 -11.65
N ILE A 4 -33.56 -21.12 -12.02
CA ILE A 4 -34.86 -21.32 -11.36
C ILE A 4 -34.66 -22.44 -10.36
N TRP A 5 -34.83 -22.14 -9.09
CA TRP A 5 -34.87 -23.14 -8.01
C TRP A 5 -36.32 -23.52 -7.75
N GLY A 6 -36.72 -24.72 -8.16
CA GLY A 6 -38.00 -25.31 -7.81
C GLY A 6 -37.79 -26.42 -6.80
N GLY A 7 -38.16 -26.18 -5.57
CA GLY A 7 -38.27 -27.22 -4.54
C GLY A 7 -39.71 -27.72 -4.50
N SER A 8 -39.96 -29.03 -4.74
CA SER A 8 -41.28 -29.65 -4.58
C SER A 8 -41.66 -29.77 -3.10
N TYR A 9 -42.47 -28.86 -2.60
CA TYR A 9 -43.23 -29.07 -1.36
C TYR A 9 -44.68 -29.20 -1.72
N GLN A 10 -45.27 -30.38 -1.55
CA GLN A 10 -46.70 -30.60 -1.60
C GLN A 10 -47.33 -30.04 -0.33
N SER A 11 -48.03 -28.91 -0.44
CA SER A 11 -49.25 -28.61 0.30
C SER A 11 -49.79 -27.22 0.00
N ASN A 12 -51.09 -27.15 -0.29
CA ASN A 12 -52.02 -26.03 -0.25
C ASN A 12 -51.60 -24.66 -0.88
N THR A 13 -52.08 -24.47 -2.13
CA THR A 13 -52.68 -23.24 -2.71
C THR A 13 -52.25 -21.87 -2.19
N LYS A 14 -51.01 -21.64 -1.86
CA LYS A 14 -50.40 -20.32 -1.99
C LYS A 14 -49.54 -20.36 -3.24
N LYS A 15 -49.86 -19.47 -4.21
CA LYS A 15 -49.03 -19.23 -5.40
C LYS A 15 -47.61 -18.98 -4.91
N GLU A 16 -46.76 -20.02 -4.95
CA GLU A 16 -45.35 -19.87 -4.65
C GLU A 16 -44.79 -18.90 -5.69
N MET A 17 -44.37 -17.72 -5.25
CA MET A 17 -43.66 -16.80 -6.12
C MET A 17 -42.21 -17.30 -6.19
N PRO A 18 -41.73 -17.74 -7.36
CA PRO A 18 -40.37 -18.24 -7.52
C PRO A 18 -39.37 -17.10 -7.22
N ILE A 19 -38.32 -17.39 -6.45
CA ILE A 19 -37.19 -16.48 -6.27
C ILE A 19 -36.41 -16.46 -7.57
N ILE A 20 -36.36 -15.32 -8.22
CA ILE A 20 -35.58 -15.12 -9.44
C ILE A 20 -34.27 -14.42 -9.08
N ILE A 21 -33.13 -15.06 -9.40
CA ILE A 21 -31.80 -14.50 -9.17
C ILE A 21 -31.14 -14.25 -10.51
N SER A 22 -30.69 -13.01 -10.73
CA SER A 22 -29.97 -12.62 -11.93
C SER A 22 -28.78 -11.69 -11.57
N LYS A 23 -27.75 -11.69 -12.44
CA LYS A 23 -26.67 -10.70 -12.30
C LYS A 23 -27.20 -9.34 -12.73
N ASP A 24 -26.98 -8.32 -11.89
CA ASP A 24 -27.30 -6.94 -12.21
C ASP A 24 -26.05 -6.17 -12.68
N TYR A 25 -25.90 -6.08 -14.00
CA TYR A 25 -24.81 -5.31 -14.60
C TYR A 25 -25.06 -3.80 -14.59
N ARG A 26 -26.32 -3.36 -14.49
CA ARG A 26 -26.68 -1.92 -14.45
C ARG A 26 -26.27 -1.29 -13.12
N PHE A 27 -26.55 -1.98 -12.03
CA PHE A 27 -26.10 -1.52 -10.70
C PHE A 27 -24.57 -1.49 -10.63
N LEU A 28 -23.90 -2.51 -11.10
CA LEU A 28 -22.42 -2.55 -11.12
C LEU A 28 -21.82 -1.42 -11.96
N HIS A 29 -22.43 -1.12 -13.13
CA HIS A 29 -21.99 0.00 -13.97
C HIS A 29 -22.18 1.35 -13.26
N LEU A 30 -23.34 1.59 -12.65
CA LEU A 30 -23.63 2.79 -11.89
C LEU A 30 -22.63 2.98 -10.73
N LEU A 31 -22.38 1.92 -9.94
CA LEU A 31 -21.44 1.95 -8.84
C LEU A 31 -20.03 2.35 -9.33
N ARG A 32 -19.52 1.69 -10.37
CA ARG A 32 -18.20 1.99 -10.93
C ARG A 32 -18.11 3.40 -11.50
N THR A 33 -19.16 3.88 -12.14
CA THR A 33 -19.21 5.25 -12.67
C THR A 33 -19.12 6.28 -11.54
N ASN A 34 -19.86 6.09 -10.47
CA ASN A 34 -19.83 7.00 -9.32
C ASN A 34 -18.46 6.96 -8.60
N LEU A 35 -17.87 5.77 -8.43
CA LEU A 35 -16.51 5.64 -7.89
C LEU A 35 -15.47 6.32 -8.79
N LYS A 36 -15.58 6.18 -10.09
CA LYS A 36 -14.69 6.86 -11.05
C LYS A 36 -14.78 8.38 -10.90
N VAL A 37 -15.99 8.93 -10.80
CA VAL A 37 -16.20 10.37 -10.56
C VAL A 37 -15.55 10.80 -9.23
N LEU A 38 -15.79 10.05 -8.16
CA LEU A 38 -15.22 10.31 -6.84
C LEU A 38 -13.69 10.35 -6.87
N TYR A 39 -13.04 9.30 -7.38
CA TYR A 39 -11.58 9.24 -7.42
C TYR A 39 -10.96 10.22 -8.41
N SER A 40 -11.64 10.51 -9.53
CA SER A 40 -11.20 11.53 -10.46
C SER A 40 -11.24 12.95 -9.86
N SER A 41 -12.21 13.25 -8.98
CA SER A 41 -12.27 14.53 -8.29
C SER A 41 -11.16 14.73 -7.24
N ARG A 42 -10.50 13.66 -6.81
CA ARG A 42 -9.38 13.69 -5.85
C ARG A 42 -8.00 13.80 -6.53
N LYS A 43 -7.95 13.96 -7.85
CA LYS A 43 -6.68 14.15 -8.56
C LYS A 43 -6.02 15.44 -8.09
N ARG A 44 -4.71 15.35 -7.82
CA ARG A 44 -3.90 16.50 -7.44
C ARG A 44 -3.64 17.39 -8.65
N LYS A 45 -3.56 18.66 -8.42
CA LYS A 45 -3.23 19.68 -9.42
C LYS A 45 -1.73 20.01 -9.36
N PRO A 46 -1.16 20.68 -10.39
CA PRO A 46 0.24 21.10 -10.37
C PRO A 46 0.60 21.96 -9.16
N GLU A 47 -0.31 22.84 -8.73
CA GLU A 47 -0.15 23.74 -7.60
C GLU A 47 -0.31 23.09 -6.22
N ASP A 48 -0.85 21.88 -6.15
CA ASP A 48 -1.01 21.17 -4.88
C ASP A 48 0.35 20.72 -4.34
N ARG A 49 0.49 20.71 -3.02
CA ARG A 49 1.71 20.24 -2.36
C ARG A 49 2.06 18.80 -2.77
N ILE A 50 3.35 18.52 -2.81
CA ILE A 50 3.86 17.17 -3.09
C ILE A 50 3.59 16.26 -1.90
N HIS A 51 3.20 15.02 -2.14
CA HIS A 51 3.01 14.00 -1.12
C HIS A 51 4.12 12.96 -1.16
N VAL A 52 4.39 12.31 -0.03
CA VAL A 52 5.37 11.22 0.06
C VAL A 52 5.14 10.16 -1.01
N SER A 53 3.87 9.82 -1.30
CA SER A 53 3.54 8.85 -2.35
C SER A 53 3.96 9.26 -3.77
N ASP A 54 4.15 10.56 -4.03
CA ASP A 54 4.57 11.05 -5.33
C ASP A 54 6.07 10.86 -5.56
N ILE A 55 6.86 10.87 -4.47
CA ILE A 55 8.32 10.88 -4.50
C ILE A 55 8.98 9.60 -4.01
N LEU A 56 8.23 8.55 -3.70
CA LEU A 56 8.82 7.28 -3.25
C LEU A 56 9.85 6.78 -4.25
N SER A 57 11.00 6.34 -3.76
CA SER A 57 11.98 5.60 -4.56
C SER A 57 11.31 4.36 -5.16
N GLY A 58 11.63 4.09 -6.42
CA GLY A 58 10.91 3.06 -7.17
C GLY A 58 9.52 3.49 -7.68
N SER A 59 8.95 4.63 -7.26
CA SER A 59 7.83 5.24 -8.00
C SER A 59 8.35 6.18 -9.09
N CYS A 60 7.60 6.24 -10.19
CA CYS A 60 7.97 7.03 -11.34
C CYS A 60 7.63 8.50 -11.13
N LEU A 61 8.63 9.38 -10.97
CA LEU A 61 8.42 10.83 -10.88
C LEU A 61 7.71 11.40 -12.10
N ARG A 62 7.96 10.84 -13.30
CA ARG A 62 7.22 11.21 -14.52
C ARG A 62 5.74 10.88 -14.40
N LYS A 63 5.39 9.71 -13.81
CA LYS A 63 3.98 9.36 -13.55
C LYS A 63 3.35 10.38 -12.60
N ALA A 64 4.06 10.78 -11.54
CA ALA A 64 3.59 11.78 -10.58
C ALA A 64 3.39 13.15 -11.26
N PHE A 65 4.32 13.56 -12.13
CA PHE A 65 4.21 14.76 -12.94
C PHE A 65 2.99 14.72 -13.86
N TYR A 66 2.89 13.69 -14.72
CA TYR A 66 1.77 13.57 -15.67
C TYR A 66 0.41 13.43 -14.99
N ALA A 67 0.34 12.79 -13.82
CA ALA A 67 -0.89 12.70 -13.05
C ALA A 67 -1.43 14.05 -12.60
N ARG A 68 -0.59 15.09 -12.55
CA ARG A 68 -0.96 16.47 -12.19
C ARG A 68 -1.21 17.37 -13.40
N VAL A 69 -0.43 17.21 -14.47
CA VAL A 69 -0.51 18.11 -15.63
C VAL A 69 -1.50 17.63 -16.70
N VAL A 70 -1.72 16.31 -16.83
CA VAL A 70 -2.68 15.75 -17.79
C VAL A 70 -4.07 15.75 -17.18
N LYS A 71 -4.93 16.64 -17.66
CA LYS A 71 -6.29 16.81 -17.11
C LYS A 71 -7.20 15.60 -17.38
N ASP A 72 -7.13 15.06 -18.58
CA ASP A 72 -8.09 14.08 -19.10
C ASP A 72 -7.48 12.70 -19.26
N TYR A 73 -7.03 12.09 -18.16
CA TYR A 73 -6.72 10.67 -18.17
C TYR A 73 -7.78 9.87 -17.41
N ASP A 74 -8.16 8.76 -18.00
CA ASP A 74 -9.17 7.88 -17.43
C ASP A 74 -8.58 6.91 -16.42
N LEU A 75 -9.20 6.84 -15.24
CA LEU A 75 -8.94 5.76 -14.30
C LEU A 75 -9.50 4.45 -14.85
N THR A 76 -8.68 3.41 -14.83
CA THR A 76 -9.14 2.07 -15.22
C THR A 76 -10.01 1.46 -14.11
N VAL A 77 -10.76 0.41 -14.45
CA VAL A 77 -11.50 -0.37 -13.46
C VAL A 77 -10.56 -0.97 -12.41
N GLU A 78 -9.36 -1.40 -12.83
CA GLU A 78 -8.34 -1.95 -11.92
C GLU A 78 -7.84 -0.88 -10.93
N ASP A 79 -7.64 0.37 -11.37
CA ASP A 79 -7.26 1.47 -10.50
C ASP A 79 -8.33 1.73 -9.43
N ILE A 80 -9.59 1.81 -9.85
CA ILE A 80 -10.73 2.04 -8.94
C ILE A 80 -10.84 0.90 -7.92
N ASP A 81 -10.78 -0.35 -8.37
CA ASP A 81 -10.85 -1.53 -7.49
C ASP A 81 -9.67 -1.55 -6.49
N ASN A 82 -8.48 -1.11 -6.90
CA ASN A 82 -7.32 -1.00 -6.03
C ASN A 82 -7.48 0.12 -4.98
N PHE A 83 -8.02 1.28 -5.36
CA PHE A 83 -8.29 2.39 -4.43
C PHE A 83 -9.34 1.99 -3.40
N VAL A 84 -10.47 1.43 -3.84
CA VAL A 84 -11.53 0.95 -2.93
C VAL A 84 -10.99 -0.07 -1.94
N ARG A 85 -10.17 -1.02 -2.41
CA ARG A 85 -9.57 -2.03 -1.53
C ARG A 85 -8.63 -1.41 -0.51
N GLY A 86 -7.72 -0.52 -0.93
CA GLY A 86 -6.78 0.17 -0.06
C GLY A 86 -7.50 0.95 1.02
N GLU A 87 -8.42 1.84 0.64
CA GLU A 87 -9.19 2.65 1.58
C GLU A 87 -10.06 1.81 2.53
N SER A 88 -10.69 0.74 2.03
CA SER A 88 -11.50 -0.14 2.88
C SER A 88 -10.65 -0.88 3.91
N SER A 89 -9.48 -1.38 3.51
CA SER A 89 -8.55 -2.06 4.42
C SER A 89 -8.03 -1.10 5.48
N GLU A 90 -7.62 0.10 5.09
CA GLU A 90 -7.15 1.13 5.99
C GLU A 90 -8.26 1.55 6.97
N TYR A 91 -9.45 1.85 6.48
CA TYR A 91 -10.59 2.22 7.33
C TYR A 91 -10.90 1.16 8.39
N VAL A 92 -10.89 -0.12 8.02
CA VAL A 92 -11.18 -1.21 8.96
C VAL A 92 -10.04 -1.43 9.95
N LEU A 93 -8.80 -1.50 9.45
CA LEU A 93 -7.65 -1.86 10.29
C LEU A 93 -7.19 -0.71 11.19
N VAL A 94 -7.32 0.52 10.72
CA VAL A 94 -6.83 1.72 11.42
C VAL A 94 -7.98 2.46 12.08
N GLY A 95 -9.03 2.76 11.31
CA GLY A 95 -10.13 3.60 11.79
C GLY A 95 -10.99 2.95 12.86
N LEU A 96 -11.18 1.62 12.82
CA LEU A 96 -11.97 0.90 13.82
C LEU A 96 -11.14 0.37 15.00
N ALA A 97 -9.82 0.24 14.83
CA ALA A 97 -8.95 -0.26 15.91
C ALA A 97 -8.72 0.75 17.03
N ASP A 98 -8.90 2.05 16.76
CA ASP A 98 -8.81 3.16 17.72
C ASP A 98 -7.53 3.15 18.59
N ILE A 99 -6.40 2.87 17.97
CA ILE A 99 -5.10 2.72 18.65
C ILE A 99 -4.18 3.93 18.48
N GLY A 100 -4.66 5.04 17.91
CA GLY A 100 -3.86 6.26 17.71
C GLY A 100 -4.53 7.30 16.83
N VAL A 101 -3.76 8.29 16.37
CA VAL A 101 -4.22 9.36 15.48
C VAL A 101 -4.02 8.94 14.02
N THR A 102 -5.12 8.82 13.29
CA THR A 102 -5.11 8.43 11.88
C THR A 102 -4.81 9.62 10.97
N GLN A 103 -4.08 9.38 9.89
CA GLN A 103 -3.89 10.35 8.79
C GLN A 103 -3.40 11.74 9.22
N LYS A 104 -2.64 11.82 10.33
CA LYS A 104 -2.07 13.10 10.78
C LYS A 104 -1.15 13.66 9.70
N GLU A 105 -1.41 14.90 9.32
CA GLU A 105 -0.58 15.58 8.33
C GLU A 105 0.70 16.14 8.97
N LEU A 106 1.84 15.78 8.39
CA LEU A 106 3.16 16.30 8.74
C LEU A 106 3.70 17.08 7.54
N LEU A 107 4.32 18.21 7.81
CA LEU A 107 4.98 19.03 6.80
C LEU A 107 6.50 18.82 6.88
N PHE A 108 7.14 18.72 5.73
CA PHE A 108 8.58 18.70 5.60
C PHE A 108 9.02 19.83 4.65
N GLU A 109 9.77 20.79 5.20
CA GLU A 109 10.35 21.93 4.47
C GLU A 109 9.32 22.68 3.60
N ASP A 110 8.08 22.82 4.10
CA ASP A 110 6.92 23.53 3.49
C ASP A 110 6.41 22.97 2.14
N ASP A 111 7.14 22.08 1.49
CA ASP A 111 6.84 21.59 0.15
C ASP A 111 6.26 20.18 0.12
N LEU A 112 6.56 19.35 1.14
CA LEU A 112 6.17 17.94 1.17
C LEU A 112 5.19 17.64 2.29
N ILE A 113 4.12 16.96 1.97
CA ILE A 113 3.14 16.40 2.92
C ILE A 113 3.40 14.91 3.13
N ALA A 114 3.53 14.53 4.39
CA ALA A 114 3.48 13.15 4.82
C ALA A 114 2.18 12.87 5.59
N ARG A 115 1.50 11.79 5.27
CA ARG A 115 0.29 11.31 5.99
C ARG A 115 0.47 9.84 6.32
N PRO A 116 1.13 9.51 7.44
CA PRO A 116 1.17 8.14 7.94
C PRO A 116 -0.24 7.63 8.22
N ASP A 117 -0.48 6.35 8.02
CA ASP A 117 -1.80 5.76 8.28
C ASP A 117 -2.18 5.88 9.74
N LEU A 118 -1.21 5.72 10.66
CA LEU A 118 -1.43 5.85 12.10
C LEU A 118 -0.18 6.39 12.81
N MET A 119 -0.40 7.25 13.80
CA MET A 119 0.61 7.70 14.75
C MET A 119 0.14 7.44 16.18
N THR A 120 0.99 6.82 17.00
CA THR A 120 0.74 6.59 18.43
C THR A 120 1.66 7.49 19.26
N GLY A 121 1.36 7.72 20.56
CA GLY A 121 2.32 8.36 21.46
C GLY A 121 1.98 9.76 21.93
N SER A 122 0.85 10.35 21.56
CA SER A 122 0.39 11.59 22.17
C SER A 122 -0.78 11.34 23.12
N SER A 123 -0.50 11.29 24.39
CA SER A 123 -1.32 11.56 25.60
C SER A 123 -2.82 11.15 25.69
N SER A 124 -3.49 10.68 24.69
CA SER A 124 -4.93 10.45 24.76
C SER A 124 -5.36 8.98 24.94
N HIS A 125 -4.54 8.01 24.57
CA HIS A 125 -4.84 6.59 24.78
C HIS A 125 -3.60 5.84 25.26
N LYS A 126 -3.46 5.68 26.59
CA LYS A 126 -2.53 4.74 27.21
C LYS A 126 -3.01 3.32 26.91
N SER A 127 -2.72 2.82 25.73
CA SER A 127 -3.06 1.45 25.36
C SER A 127 -1.99 0.49 25.91
N GLU A 128 -2.42 -0.73 26.25
CA GLU A 128 -1.54 -1.86 26.61
C GLU A 128 -0.46 -2.11 25.53
N PHE A 129 -0.72 -1.66 24.31
CA PHE A 129 0.15 -1.74 23.15
C PHE A 129 1.50 -1.02 23.36
N GLN A 130 1.50 0.18 24.00
CA GLN A 130 2.74 0.91 24.28
C GLN A 130 3.61 0.17 25.32
N ASN A 131 2.99 -0.51 26.27
CA ASN A 131 3.69 -1.30 27.27
C ASN A 131 4.36 -2.56 26.70
N THR A 132 3.85 -3.10 25.60
CA THR A 132 4.37 -4.31 24.95
C THR A 132 5.62 -4.02 24.11
N ILE A 133 5.72 -2.82 23.52
CA ILE A 133 6.84 -2.45 22.62
C ILE A 133 7.94 -1.70 23.38
N SER A 134 7.60 -0.98 24.46
CA SER A 134 8.57 -0.20 25.24
C SER A 134 9.12 -1.00 26.41
N THR A 135 10.37 -1.43 26.33
CA THR A 135 11.11 -2.05 27.44
C THR A 135 11.68 -1.04 28.43
N LYS A 136 11.47 0.25 28.22
CA LYS A 136 11.95 1.33 29.10
C LYS A 136 10.83 2.23 29.59
N LYS A 137 10.80 2.46 30.89
CA LYS A 137 9.82 3.27 31.62
C LYS A 137 9.87 4.78 31.35
N ASP A 138 10.75 5.26 30.49
CA ASP A 138 10.97 6.67 30.25
C ASP A 138 10.57 7.07 28.81
N ASN A 139 9.54 7.90 28.74
CA ASN A 139 8.98 8.57 27.59
C ASN A 139 8.16 7.66 26.65
N GLU A 140 6.90 8.01 26.49
CA GLU A 140 5.95 7.41 25.53
C GLU A 140 6.61 7.29 24.16
N ALA A 141 6.90 6.06 23.73
CA ALA A 141 7.52 5.82 22.43
C ALA A 141 6.55 6.25 21.33
N GLU A 142 6.92 7.28 20.62
CA GLU A 142 6.19 7.72 19.44
C GLU A 142 6.45 6.75 18.27
N ILE A 143 5.40 6.12 17.76
CA ILE A 143 5.47 5.07 16.74
C ILE A 143 4.63 5.47 15.55
N ILE A 144 5.17 5.27 14.36
CA ILE A 144 4.44 5.37 13.10
C ILE A 144 4.07 3.97 12.62
N VAL A 145 2.83 3.79 12.20
CA VAL A 145 2.37 2.54 11.58
C VAL A 145 1.94 2.83 10.14
N GLU A 146 2.47 2.03 9.25
CA GLU A 146 2.10 2.03 7.83
C GLU A 146 1.43 0.72 7.48
N PHE A 147 0.21 0.78 6.95
CA PHE A 147 -0.57 -0.38 6.53
C PHE A 147 -0.48 -0.61 5.04
N LYS A 148 -0.32 -1.85 4.64
CA LYS A 148 -0.34 -2.24 3.23
C LYS A 148 -1.25 -3.43 3.01
N ASP A 149 -2.12 -3.35 2.01
CA ASP A 149 -2.90 -4.46 1.50
C ASP A 149 -2.30 -4.98 0.20
N THR A 150 -2.02 -6.26 0.13
CA THR A 150 -1.40 -6.87 -1.05
C THR A 150 -2.16 -8.11 -1.51
N LYS A 151 -2.25 -8.25 -2.84
CA LYS A 151 -2.65 -9.49 -3.52
C LYS A 151 -1.45 -10.38 -3.84
N SER A 152 -0.27 -10.08 -3.29
CA SER A 152 0.93 -10.88 -3.56
C SER A 152 0.68 -12.36 -3.30
N PHE A 153 1.18 -13.30 -4.14
CA PHE A 153 1.07 -14.75 -3.94
C PHE A 153 2.16 -15.31 -3.04
N GLU A 154 3.19 -14.60 -2.75
CA GLU A 154 4.29 -14.97 -1.88
C GLU A 154 4.32 -14.04 -0.67
N ARG A 155 4.75 -14.53 0.46
CA ARG A 155 5.03 -13.69 1.60
C ARG A 155 6.15 -12.72 1.21
N LEU A 156 5.94 -11.46 1.56
CA LEU A 156 6.92 -10.43 1.30
C LEU A 156 7.97 -10.48 2.41
N THR A 157 9.22 -10.60 2.00
CA THR A 157 10.38 -10.59 2.89
C THR A 157 11.20 -9.32 2.65
N PRO A 158 12.12 -8.94 3.55
CA PRO A 158 12.98 -7.77 3.38
C PRO A 158 13.76 -7.73 2.05
N ASP A 159 14.05 -8.88 1.43
CA ASP A 159 14.72 -8.96 0.13
C ASP A 159 13.79 -8.66 -1.05
N ASN A 160 12.49 -8.71 -0.84
CA ASN A 160 11.50 -8.51 -1.89
C ASN A 160 11.42 -7.02 -2.27
N LYS A 161 11.50 -6.69 -3.56
CA LYS A 161 11.40 -5.31 -4.06
C LYS A 161 10.11 -4.60 -3.62
N ARG A 162 8.98 -5.31 -3.53
CA ARG A 162 7.73 -4.73 -3.05
C ARG A 162 7.78 -4.42 -1.56
N PHE A 163 8.37 -5.31 -0.75
CA PHE A 163 8.60 -5.04 0.66
C PHE A 163 9.47 -3.79 0.83
N LYS A 164 10.59 -3.69 0.11
CA LYS A 164 11.47 -2.51 0.13
C LYS A 164 10.73 -1.23 -0.23
N SER A 165 9.82 -1.27 -1.21
CA SER A 165 9.00 -0.11 -1.56
C SER A 165 8.06 0.31 -0.42
N TYR A 166 7.47 -0.64 0.31
CA TYR A 166 6.64 -0.36 1.48
C TYR A 166 7.47 0.18 2.64
N LEU A 167 8.59 -0.48 2.90
CA LEU A 167 9.57 -0.05 3.90
C LEU A 167 10.06 1.37 3.63
N ARG A 168 10.35 1.73 2.38
CA ARG A 168 10.80 3.08 2.00
C ARG A 168 9.76 4.14 2.40
N GLN A 169 8.49 3.89 2.22
CA GLN A 169 7.44 4.83 2.62
C GLN A 169 7.45 5.06 4.14
N LEU A 170 7.51 3.99 4.92
CA LEU A 170 7.63 4.08 6.38
C LEU A 170 8.89 4.84 6.81
N LEU A 171 10.04 4.54 6.18
CA LEU A 171 11.30 5.24 6.46
C LEU A 171 11.21 6.74 6.18
N TYR A 172 10.56 7.15 5.11
CA TYR A 172 10.32 8.58 4.84
C TYR A 172 9.47 9.22 5.94
N TYR A 173 8.44 8.53 6.40
CA TYR A 173 7.63 9.04 7.51
C TYR A 173 8.42 9.16 8.82
N LEU A 174 9.29 8.19 9.12
CA LEU A 174 10.18 8.25 10.29
C LEU A 174 11.17 9.42 10.21
N VAL A 175 11.69 9.67 9.02
CA VAL A 175 12.62 10.80 8.80
C VAL A 175 11.90 12.14 8.94
N ILE A 176 10.71 12.27 8.38
CA ILE A 176 9.92 13.52 8.39
C ILE A 176 9.39 13.82 9.79
N SER A 177 8.93 12.81 10.53
CA SER A 177 8.42 12.98 11.88
C SER A 177 9.51 13.17 12.93
N GLY A 178 10.73 12.73 12.65
CA GLY A 178 11.81 12.64 13.64
C GLY A 178 11.75 11.40 14.54
N TYR A 179 10.78 10.49 14.32
CA TYR A 179 10.65 9.27 15.12
C TYR A 179 11.68 8.22 14.72
N ASP A 180 12.06 7.37 15.67
CA ASP A 180 13.07 6.32 15.45
C ASP A 180 12.44 4.95 15.18
N THR A 181 11.18 4.76 15.60
CA THR A 181 10.49 3.45 15.52
C THR A 181 9.23 3.53 14.69
N GLY A 182 9.06 2.55 13.83
CA GLY A 182 7.86 2.37 13.03
C GLY A 182 7.45 0.90 12.92
N ILE A 183 6.22 0.67 12.48
CA ILE A 183 5.67 -0.65 12.21
C ILE A 183 5.17 -0.68 10.78
N LEU A 184 5.65 -1.63 9.99
CA LEU A 184 5.09 -1.97 8.69
C LEU A 184 4.13 -3.13 8.89
N CYS A 185 2.85 -2.89 8.66
CA CYS A 185 1.80 -3.90 8.77
C CYS A 185 1.31 -4.27 7.37
N ILE A 186 1.40 -5.55 7.00
CA ILE A 186 1.06 -6.04 5.67
C ILE A 186 -0.09 -7.03 5.77
N ARG A 187 -1.22 -6.70 5.14
CA ARG A 187 -2.36 -7.59 4.97
C ARG A 187 -2.28 -8.30 3.62
N TYR A 188 -2.47 -9.61 3.65
CA TYR A 188 -2.54 -10.46 2.46
C TYR A 188 -3.99 -10.78 2.13
N SER A 189 -4.60 -10.03 1.22
CA SER A 189 -6.03 -10.14 0.90
C SER A 189 -6.37 -11.35 0.00
N ASN A 190 -5.41 -12.20 -0.30
CA ASN A 190 -5.62 -13.40 -1.10
C ASN A 190 -5.78 -14.65 -0.22
N ASN A 191 -6.98 -14.87 0.31
CA ASN A 191 -7.30 -15.96 1.24
C ASN A 191 -6.99 -17.37 0.71
N ARG A 192 -6.86 -17.58 -0.59
CA ARG A 192 -6.49 -18.88 -1.17
C ARG A 192 -5.11 -19.37 -0.74
N ARG A 193 -4.37 -18.55 0.04
CA ARG A 193 -3.02 -18.85 0.47
C ARG A 193 -2.90 -19.39 1.85
N LEU A 194 -3.89 -19.13 2.68
CA LEU A 194 -3.86 -19.60 4.05
C LEU A 194 -4.14 -21.10 4.15
N VAL A 195 -4.62 -21.71 3.06
CA VAL A 195 -4.95 -23.13 3.03
C VAL A 195 -4.48 -23.81 1.75
N TRP A 196 -4.11 -25.07 1.86
CA TRP A 196 -3.95 -25.99 0.75
C TRP A 196 -5.19 -26.86 0.61
N ILE A 197 -5.61 -27.11 -0.63
CA ILE A 197 -6.55 -28.16 -0.92
C ILE A 197 -5.72 -29.43 -1.11
N LYS A 198 -5.83 -30.36 -0.19
CA LYS A 198 -5.14 -31.65 -0.23
C LYS A 198 -6.15 -32.76 -0.45
N ARG A 199 -5.66 -33.90 -0.95
CA ARG A 199 -6.45 -35.11 -1.12
C ARG A 199 -5.91 -36.17 -0.17
N ASP A 200 -6.79 -36.79 0.60
CA ASP A 200 -6.41 -37.85 1.51
C ASP A 200 -6.21 -39.21 0.79
N THR A 201 -5.83 -40.23 1.53
CA THR A 201 -5.62 -41.58 0.99
C THR A 201 -6.91 -42.27 0.53
N LYS A 202 -8.08 -41.73 0.93
CA LYS A 202 -9.39 -42.22 0.50
C LYS A 202 -9.89 -41.50 -0.75
N GLY A 203 -9.19 -40.43 -1.14
CA GLY A 203 -9.54 -39.62 -2.29
C GLY A 203 -10.40 -38.39 -1.97
N ASP A 204 -10.70 -38.13 -0.71
CA ASP A 204 -11.48 -36.98 -0.27
C ASP A 204 -10.63 -35.72 -0.20
N TYR A 205 -11.23 -34.58 -0.55
CA TYR A 205 -10.55 -33.27 -0.49
C TYR A 205 -10.73 -32.64 0.88
N PHE A 206 -9.65 -32.07 1.42
CA PHE A 206 -9.70 -31.32 2.65
C PHE A 206 -8.82 -30.07 2.58
N PHE A 207 -9.12 -29.09 3.44
CA PHE A 207 -8.33 -27.87 3.58
C PHE A 207 -7.26 -28.08 4.65
N SER A 208 -6.01 -27.84 4.28
CA SER A 208 -4.86 -27.88 5.20
C SER A 208 -4.30 -26.48 5.34
N PRO A 209 -4.07 -25.97 6.56
CA PRO A 209 -3.40 -24.67 6.74
C PRO A 209 -2.07 -24.64 6.01
N LYS A 210 -1.75 -23.48 5.41
CA LYS A 210 -0.40 -23.23 4.91
C LYS A 210 0.51 -22.86 6.06
N THR A 211 1.67 -23.47 6.06
CA THR A 211 2.79 -23.16 6.95
C THR A 211 3.98 -22.71 6.10
N ASN A 212 5.05 -22.27 6.73
CA ASN A 212 6.27 -21.88 6.02
C ASN A 212 7.06 -23.10 5.49
N GLY A 213 6.60 -24.31 5.73
CA GLY A 213 7.15 -25.52 5.14
C GLY A 213 7.97 -26.38 6.09
N GLN A 214 8.14 -25.95 7.34
CA GLN A 214 8.79 -26.76 8.37
C GLN A 214 7.74 -27.45 9.25
N GLU A 215 8.06 -28.65 9.70
CA GLU A 215 7.17 -29.43 10.56
C GLU A 215 7.06 -28.76 11.94
N GLY A 216 5.86 -28.39 12.37
CA GLY A 216 5.61 -27.70 13.64
C GLY A 216 5.49 -26.18 13.54
N GLU A 217 5.65 -25.59 12.34
CA GLU A 217 5.43 -24.13 12.16
C GLU A 217 3.96 -23.74 12.31
N GLU A 218 3.75 -22.52 12.83
CA GLU A 218 2.42 -21.92 12.90
C GLU A 218 1.82 -21.67 11.53
N SER A 219 0.50 -21.71 11.46
CA SER A 219 -0.23 -21.31 10.24
C SER A 219 0.08 -19.88 9.87
N LEU A 220 0.29 -19.64 8.58
CA LEU A 220 0.48 -18.27 8.06
C LEU A 220 -0.76 -17.42 8.37
N THR A 221 -0.55 -16.27 8.99
CA THR A 221 -1.60 -15.32 9.28
C THR A 221 -1.94 -14.46 8.04
N GLU A 222 -3.13 -13.88 8.03
CA GLU A 222 -3.52 -12.92 6.98
C GLU A 222 -2.79 -11.57 7.13
N ILE A 223 -2.37 -11.22 8.34
CA ILE A 223 -1.69 -9.96 8.65
C ILE A 223 -0.34 -10.29 9.27
N GLU A 224 0.69 -9.62 8.79
CA GLU A 224 2.05 -9.63 9.35
C GLU A 224 2.45 -8.21 9.72
N SER A 225 3.22 -8.08 10.80
CA SER A 225 3.79 -6.80 11.21
C SER A 225 5.30 -6.91 11.40
N TRP A 226 6.00 -5.85 11.01
CA TRP A 226 7.45 -5.75 11.09
C TRP A 226 7.81 -4.48 11.85
N THR A 227 8.57 -4.60 12.94
CA THR A 227 9.11 -3.45 13.63
C THR A 227 10.35 -2.95 12.88
N VAL A 228 10.38 -1.66 12.61
CA VAL A 228 11.46 -0.97 11.90
C VAL A 228 12.06 0.07 12.82
N ILE A 229 13.36 0.01 13.06
CA ILE A 229 14.08 0.94 13.92
C ILE A 229 15.16 1.63 13.10
N LEU A 230 15.14 2.96 13.09
CA LEU A 230 16.24 3.77 12.59
C LEU A 230 17.26 3.94 13.71
N GLU A 231 18.40 3.27 13.57
CA GLU A 231 19.46 3.31 14.58
C GLU A 231 19.99 4.73 14.76
N LYS A 232 20.04 5.15 16.04
CA LYS A 232 20.57 6.46 16.40
C LYS A 232 22.07 6.54 16.12
N GLY A 233 22.47 7.63 15.46
CA GLY A 233 23.87 7.84 15.09
C GLY A 233 24.28 7.22 13.74
N SER A 234 23.41 6.47 13.07
CA SER A 234 23.64 6.07 11.69
C SER A 234 23.39 7.26 10.75
N ASN A 235 24.11 7.29 9.62
CA ASN A 235 23.93 8.33 8.60
C ASN A 235 22.70 8.10 7.70
N ILE A 236 21.98 6.99 7.89
CA ILE A 236 20.83 6.61 7.05
C ILE A 236 19.73 7.67 7.03
N ARG A 237 19.51 8.35 8.18
CA ARG A 237 18.52 9.41 8.27
C ARG A 237 18.88 10.62 7.39
N ASP A 238 20.16 10.99 7.34
CA ASP A 238 20.63 12.11 6.52
C ASP A 238 20.61 11.75 5.03
N ILE A 239 20.97 10.52 4.68
CA ILE A 239 20.88 10.01 3.32
C ILE A 239 19.42 10.04 2.83
N LEU A 240 18.49 9.55 3.65
CA LEU A 240 17.06 9.57 3.30
C LEU A 240 16.50 11.00 3.21
N LYS A 241 16.95 11.92 4.05
CA LYS A 241 16.57 13.35 3.93
C LYS A 241 17.03 13.94 2.61
N GLU A 242 18.25 13.67 2.22
CA GLU A 242 18.80 14.17 0.96
C GLU A 242 18.09 13.56 -0.25
N GLU A 243 17.77 12.27 -0.20
CA GLU A 243 16.95 11.62 -1.21
C GLU A 243 15.57 12.29 -1.33
N ILE A 244 14.88 12.53 -0.20
CA ILE A 244 13.59 13.20 -0.17
C ILE A 244 13.70 14.61 -0.82
N ARG A 245 14.69 15.41 -0.40
CA ARG A 245 14.90 16.76 -0.95
C ARG A 245 15.14 16.75 -2.45
N THR A 246 16.02 15.88 -2.90
CA THR A 246 16.36 15.72 -4.33
C THR A 246 15.10 15.37 -5.13
N ARG A 247 14.31 14.41 -4.69
CA ARG A 247 13.10 13.98 -5.41
C ARG A 247 12.00 15.03 -5.39
N VAL A 248 11.83 15.74 -4.28
CA VAL A 248 10.89 16.88 -4.18
C VAL A 248 11.33 17.99 -5.13
N SER A 249 12.61 18.38 -5.11
CA SER A 249 13.16 19.42 -5.96
C SER A 249 13.00 19.10 -7.46
N LEU A 250 13.29 17.85 -7.86
CA LEU A 250 13.12 17.41 -9.24
C LEU A 250 11.65 17.50 -9.68
N LEU A 251 10.72 16.98 -8.87
CA LEU A 251 9.31 17.02 -9.22
C LEU A 251 8.77 18.46 -9.26
N LYS A 252 9.14 19.30 -8.27
CA LYS A 252 8.74 20.70 -8.22
C LYS A 252 9.27 21.48 -9.43
N SER A 253 10.55 21.35 -9.74
CA SER A 253 11.15 22.00 -10.92
C SER A 253 10.47 21.58 -12.23
N ALA A 254 10.09 20.30 -12.35
CA ALA A 254 9.36 19.82 -13.50
C ALA A 254 7.94 20.42 -13.59
N LEU A 255 7.23 20.54 -12.47
CA LEU A 255 5.90 21.14 -12.40
C LEU A 255 5.96 22.64 -12.73
N ASP A 256 6.92 23.38 -12.17
CA ASP A 256 7.11 24.81 -12.38
C ASP A 256 7.47 25.14 -13.86
N SER A 257 8.32 24.29 -14.47
CA SER A 257 8.70 24.43 -15.87
C SER A 257 7.73 23.77 -16.86
N ASN A 258 6.72 23.08 -16.35
CA ASN A 258 5.82 22.24 -17.13
C ASN A 258 6.56 21.28 -18.10
N SER A 259 7.66 20.70 -17.62
CA SER A 259 8.54 19.84 -18.43
C SER A 259 9.06 18.66 -17.62
N ASP A 260 8.99 17.46 -18.20
CA ASP A 260 9.52 16.22 -17.60
C ASP A 260 10.97 15.91 -18.01
N ALA A 261 11.64 16.84 -18.73
CA ALA A 261 12.96 16.60 -19.33
C ALA A 261 14.04 16.19 -18.30
N GLN A 262 13.96 16.70 -17.07
CA GLN A 262 14.91 16.42 -16.00
C GLN A 262 14.48 15.25 -15.10
N LEU A 263 13.28 14.71 -15.29
CA LEU A 263 12.79 13.63 -14.45
C LEU A 263 13.38 12.28 -14.86
N PRO A 264 13.92 11.52 -13.90
CA PRO A 264 14.50 10.22 -14.18
C PRO A 264 13.47 9.23 -14.74
N LYS A 265 13.96 8.32 -15.59
CA LYS A 265 13.19 7.19 -16.07
C LYS A 265 13.17 6.09 -15.01
N VAL A 266 12.03 5.46 -14.81
CA VAL A 266 11.96 4.24 -13.97
C VAL A 266 12.73 3.12 -14.64
N ALA A 267 13.59 2.45 -13.87
CA ALA A 267 14.38 1.33 -14.36
C ALA A 267 13.52 0.11 -14.79
N GLU A 268 12.32 -0.01 -14.26
CA GLU A 268 11.46 -1.18 -14.41
C GLU A 268 10.43 -0.98 -15.54
N GLU A 269 10.72 -1.53 -16.70
CA GLU A 269 9.88 -1.40 -17.90
C GLU A 269 8.43 -1.87 -17.69
N TRP A 270 8.19 -2.88 -16.86
CA TRP A 270 6.85 -3.39 -16.57
C TRP A 270 5.92 -2.32 -15.96
N LYS A 271 6.45 -1.32 -15.25
CA LYS A 271 5.69 -0.19 -14.72
C LYS A 271 5.17 0.70 -15.84
N CYS A 272 5.91 0.80 -16.94
CA CYS A 272 5.51 1.56 -18.11
C CYS A 272 4.42 0.87 -18.93
N ILE A 273 4.39 -0.48 -18.94
CA ILE A 273 3.41 -1.25 -19.72
C ILE A 273 1.98 -0.91 -19.32
N LYS A 274 1.72 -0.78 -18.02
CA LYS A 274 0.39 -0.46 -17.47
C LYS A 274 0.21 1.03 -17.13
N CYS A 275 1.15 1.89 -17.48
CA CYS A 275 1.08 3.30 -17.15
C CYS A 275 0.08 4.02 -18.05
N PRO A 276 -0.90 4.76 -17.49
CA PRO A 276 -1.89 5.50 -18.28
C PRO A 276 -1.25 6.63 -19.11
N PHE A 277 -0.04 7.06 -18.76
CA PHE A 277 0.71 8.12 -19.44
C PHE A 277 1.77 7.61 -20.42
N ARG A 278 1.80 6.31 -20.72
CA ARG A 278 2.83 5.71 -21.59
C ARG A 278 2.97 6.41 -22.94
N GLN A 279 1.86 6.75 -23.57
CA GLN A 279 1.85 7.40 -24.88
C GLN A 279 2.39 8.83 -24.80
N THR A 280 1.98 9.58 -23.77
CA THR A 280 2.41 10.97 -23.57
C THR A 280 3.86 11.05 -23.11
N CYS A 281 4.27 10.18 -22.21
CA CYS A 281 5.62 10.13 -21.65
C CYS A 281 6.69 9.69 -22.66
N ASN A 282 6.32 8.91 -23.68
CA ASN A 282 7.23 8.30 -24.66
C ASN A 282 8.55 7.77 -24.05
N PRO A 283 8.50 6.73 -23.23
CA PRO A 283 9.65 6.27 -22.46
C PRO A 283 10.86 5.85 -23.30
N SER A 284 10.66 5.56 -24.61
CA SER A 284 11.72 5.17 -25.55
C SER A 284 12.66 6.33 -25.91
N SER A 285 12.22 7.58 -25.79
CA SER A 285 13.01 8.77 -26.09
C SER A 285 13.89 9.24 -24.93
N VAL A 286 13.76 8.62 -23.75
CA VAL A 286 14.49 9.04 -22.55
C VAL A 286 15.83 8.35 -22.51
N ILE A 287 16.91 9.13 -22.49
CA ILE A 287 18.26 8.66 -22.24
C ILE A 287 18.25 7.96 -20.87
N SER A 288 18.73 6.73 -20.81
CA SER A 288 18.92 6.03 -19.55
C SER A 288 19.96 6.80 -18.74
N GLN A 289 19.52 7.67 -17.85
CA GLN A 289 20.35 8.03 -16.71
C GLN A 289 20.44 6.77 -15.84
N ASP A 290 21.62 6.52 -15.31
CA ASP A 290 21.91 5.36 -14.48
C ASP A 290 20.73 5.06 -13.55
N SER A 291 20.31 3.79 -13.55
CA SER A 291 19.25 3.32 -12.69
C SER A 291 19.53 3.81 -11.27
N GLU A 292 18.61 4.58 -10.70
CA GLU A 292 18.71 4.97 -9.28
C GLU A 292 19.00 3.68 -8.49
N ILE A 293 20.21 3.58 -7.95
CA ILE A 293 20.59 2.49 -7.05
C ILE A 293 19.70 2.68 -5.82
N ASP A 294 18.82 1.73 -5.55
CA ASP A 294 18.04 1.78 -4.34
C ASP A 294 18.97 1.58 -3.16
N ILE A 295 19.12 2.61 -2.33
CA ILE A 295 19.94 2.57 -1.12
C ILE A 295 19.65 1.35 -0.24
N LEU A 296 18.40 0.83 -0.27
CA LEU A 296 18.04 -0.38 0.46
C LEU A 296 18.58 -1.67 -0.19
N ASP A 297 19.17 -1.59 -1.38
CA ASP A 297 19.85 -2.72 -2.01
C ASP A 297 21.32 -2.86 -1.57
N GLU A 298 21.87 -1.87 -0.83
CA GLU A 298 23.19 -1.98 -0.23
C GLU A 298 23.22 -3.07 0.84
N LYS A 299 24.23 -3.93 0.77
CA LYS A 299 24.38 -5.05 1.71
C LYS A 299 24.57 -4.53 3.14
N GLY A 300 23.78 -5.06 4.06
CA GLY A 300 23.89 -4.75 5.48
C GLY A 300 23.08 -3.55 5.96
N LEU A 301 22.38 -2.83 5.08
CA LEU A 301 21.47 -1.76 5.48
C LEU A 301 20.20 -2.27 6.16
N ILE A 302 19.71 -3.44 5.77
CA ILE A 302 18.59 -4.10 6.41
C ILE A 302 19.13 -5.30 7.20
N VAL A 303 19.02 -5.21 8.52
CA VAL A 303 19.31 -6.32 9.44
C VAL A 303 17.98 -6.85 9.95
N THR A 304 17.67 -8.10 9.63
CA THR A 304 16.50 -8.78 10.15
C THR A 304 16.91 -9.51 11.43
N ILE A 305 16.24 -9.17 12.54
CA ILE A 305 16.39 -9.88 13.81
C ILE A 305 15.13 -10.71 13.97
N ASP A 306 15.27 -12.03 13.94
CA ASP A 306 14.17 -12.93 14.26
C ASP A 306 13.84 -12.75 15.74
N SER A 307 12.66 -12.20 16.04
CA SER A 307 12.11 -12.21 17.39
C SER A 307 11.63 -13.61 17.70
N ASN A 308 12.41 -14.35 18.51
CA ASN A 308 11.99 -15.59 19.14
C ASN A 308 10.81 -15.37 20.09
#